data_9d2b010913964a327799b35385052f5c
#
_entry.id   9d2b010913964a327799b35385052f5c
#
_cell.length_a   1.000
_cell.length_b   1.000
_cell.length_c   1.000
_cell.angle_alpha   90.00
_cell.angle_beta   90.00
_cell.angle_gamma   90.00
#
_symmetry.space_group_name_H-M   'P 1'
#
loop_
_entity.id
_entity.type
_entity.pdbx_description
1 polymer ?
#
loop_
_entity_poly.entity_id
_entity_poly.type
_entity_poly.pdbx_seq_one_letter_code
_entity_poly.pdbx_strand_id
1 'polypeptide(L)'
;MSRFLLGAPPAFMTHTSVPLFVSNRPLSKLKNLYRARGPVAVDSGGFSELDENGSWDEGPTPRQYAGQVTRYVDEVGIDWAAPQDWMCEPWIIQKTGLTVAEHQARTVGNYLDLMSINPELPIIPVIQGWTVADYERCIDLYDQAGIDLRRLPLVGIGSVCRRQGTEEAAQLVERIAGHGIALHGFGFKIDGLRRAAHALPSSDSMAWSAAGRREPRGCDFRLPGSHGRSHKNEANCLRYALAWRDRVLAAVEAGVSRPEQLAFAFAT
;
A
#
# COMPACT_ATOMS: atom_id res chain seq x y z
N MET A 1 17.04 -0.49 4.66
CA MET A 1 15.93 0.00 5.53
C MET A 1 14.70 0.17 4.68
N SER A 2 13.63 -0.49 5.02
CA SER A 2 12.37 -0.38 4.26
C SER A 2 11.77 1.02 4.42
N ARG A 3 11.31 1.61 3.30
CA ARG A 3 10.59 2.89 3.31
C ARG A 3 9.15 2.63 3.79
N PHE A 4 8.79 3.14 4.97
CA PHE A 4 7.44 3.00 5.50
C PHE A 4 6.60 4.25 5.20
N LEU A 5 5.50 4.06 4.45
CA LEU A 5 4.53 5.10 4.14
C LEU A 5 3.39 5.04 5.18
N LEU A 6 3.10 6.16 5.82
CA LEU A 6 1.99 6.24 6.76
C LEU A 6 0.68 6.38 5.97
N GLY A 7 -0.20 5.39 6.06
CA GLY A 7 -1.57 5.49 5.53
C GLY A 7 -2.28 6.69 6.16
N ALA A 8 -2.80 7.63 5.36
CA ALA A 8 -3.21 8.92 5.87
C ALA A 8 -4.39 9.55 5.10
N PRO A 9 -5.24 10.35 5.78
CA PRO A 9 -6.18 11.20 5.07
C PRO A 9 -5.43 12.32 4.30
N PRO A 10 -5.99 12.84 3.18
CA PRO A 10 -5.33 13.87 2.35
C PRO A 10 -4.89 15.11 3.13
N ALA A 11 -5.60 15.46 4.19
CA ALA A 11 -5.27 16.62 5.02
C ALA A 11 -3.86 16.57 5.64
N PHE A 12 -3.26 15.36 5.80
CA PHE A 12 -1.93 15.25 6.40
C PHE A 12 -0.81 15.68 5.44
N MET A 13 -1.05 15.69 4.12
CA MET A 13 -0.03 16.04 3.11
C MET A 13 0.59 17.42 3.33
N THR A 14 -0.17 18.36 3.86
CA THR A 14 0.31 19.74 4.13
C THR A 14 0.83 19.95 5.55
N HIS A 15 0.75 18.93 6.43
CA HIS A 15 1.06 19.05 7.85
C HIS A 15 2.29 18.24 8.29
N THR A 16 2.79 17.35 7.44
CA THR A 16 3.97 16.53 7.76
C THR A 16 4.80 16.26 6.52
N SER A 17 6.09 16.01 6.72
CA SER A 17 7.03 15.62 5.67
C SER A 17 7.34 14.11 5.65
N VAL A 18 6.74 13.31 6.54
CA VAL A 18 6.94 11.85 6.50
C VAL A 18 6.27 11.27 5.25
N PRO A 19 6.80 10.17 4.69
CA PRO A 19 6.17 9.51 3.55
C PRO A 19 4.73 9.08 3.87
N LEU A 20 3.79 9.43 2.98
CA LEU A 20 2.36 9.15 3.14
C LEU A 20 1.85 8.22 2.04
N PHE A 21 0.85 7.41 2.39
CA PHE A 21 0.04 6.63 1.45
C PHE A 21 -1.41 7.10 1.56
N VAL A 22 -1.95 7.67 0.49
CA VAL A 22 -3.25 8.36 0.49
C VAL A 22 -4.19 7.70 -0.51
N SER A 23 -5.41 7.35 -0.06
CA SER A 23 -6.38 6.73 -0.95
C SER A 23 -6.97 7.74 -1.95
N ASN A 24 -7.14 7.29 -3.20
CA ASN A 24 -7.80 8.03 -4.27
C ASN A 24 -9.24 8.44 -3.91
N ARG A 25 -10.00 7.57 -3.22
CA ARG A 25 -11.41 7.80 -2.92
C ARG A 25 -11.68 9.14 -2.20
N PRO A 26 -11.00 9.51 -1.11
CA PRO A 26 -11.12 10.84 -0.52
C PRO A 26 -10.37 11.92 -1.31
N LEU A 27 -9.26 11.60 -1.96
CA LEU A 27 -8.41 12.58 -2.64
C LEU A 27 -9.10 13.14 -3.90
N SER A 28 -9.76 12.29 -4.70
CA SER A 28 -10.47 12.68 -5.92
C SER A 28 -11.65 13.62 -5.68
N LYS A 29 -12.22 13.61 -4.47
CA LYS A 29 -13.35 14.48 -4.09
C LYS A 29 -12.94 15.92 -3.74
N LEU A 30 -11.63 16.17 -3.61
CA LEU A 30 -11.13 17.50 -3.27
C LEU A 30 -11.09 18.40 -4.52
N LYS A 31 -11.77 19.55 -4.46
CA LYS A 31 -11.73 20.58 -5.52
C LYS A 31 -10.33 21.19 -5.64
N ASN A 32 -9.72 21.53 -4.50
CA ASN A 32 -8.39 22.11 -4.43
C ASN A 32 -7.43 21.10 -3.83
N LEU A 33 -6.32 20.86 -4.50
CA LEU A 33 -5.21 20.08 -3.99
C LEU A 33 -4.06 21.04 -3.66
N TYR A 34 -3.16 20.58 -2.82
CA TYR A 34 -2.01 21.36 -2.38
C TYR A 34 -0.76 20.50 -2.47
N ARG A 35 0.36 21.14 -2.83
CA ARG A 35 1.66 20.49 -2.86
C ARG A 35 1.95 19.84 -1.50
N ALA A 36 2.30 18.57 -1.52
CA ALA A 36 2.67 17.83 -0.32
C ALA A 36 4.03 18.32 0.23
N ARG A 37 4.19 18.26 1.56
CA ARG A 37 5.46 18.61 2.20
C ARG A 37 6.50 17.50 2.12
N GLY A 38 6.08 16.28 1.89
CA GLY A 38 6.93 15.10 1.79
C GLY A 38 6.47 14.16 0.70
N PRO A 39 7.13 13.00 0.59
CA PRO A 39 6.77 11.97 -0.39
C PRO A 39 5.32 11.49 -0.21
N VAL A 40 4.60 11.34 -1.32
CA VAL A 40 3.22 10.81 -1.31
C VAL A 40 3.08 9.73 -2.38
N ALA A 41 2.51 8.61 -2.00
CA ALA A 41 2.00 7.62 -2.93
C ALA A 41 0.47 7.51 -2.82
N VAL A 42 -0.18 7.08 -3.90
CA VAL A 42 -1.64 7.02 -3.97
C VAL A 42 -2.10 5.58 -4.13
N ASP A 43 -3.00 5.16 -3.22
CA ASP A 43 -3.77 3.93 -3.34
C ASP A 43 -4.99 4.18 -4.25
N SER A 44 -5.25 3.27 -5.18
CA SER A 44 -6.42 3.37 -6.09
C SER A 44 -7.76 3.33 -5.36
N GLY A 45 -7.81 2.68 -4.20
CA GLY A 45 -9.04 2.41 -3.43
C GLY A 45 -9.66 1.05 -3.75
N GLY A 46 -8.93 0.16 -4.42
CA GLY A 46 -9.41 -1.13 -4.90
C GLY A 46 -10.05 -2.00 -3.82
N PHE A 47 -9.48 -2.01 -2.61
CA PHE A 47 -10.09 -2.73 -1.49
C PHE A 47 -11.54 -2.31 -1.27
N SER A 48 -11.79 -1.01 -1.17
CA SER A 48 -13.13 -0.51 -0.90
C SER A 48 -14.07 -0.73 -2.09
N GLU A 49 -13.60 -0.57 -3.33
CA GLU A 49 -14.43 -0.79 -4.51
C GLU A 49 -14.89 -2.27 -4.59
N LEU A 50 -13.98 -3.21 -4.43
CA LEU A 50 -14.34 -4.63 -4.51
C LEU A 50 -15.10 -5.12 -3.26
N ASP A 51 -14.77 -4.59 -2.06
CA ASP A 51 -15.47 -4.98 -0.83
C ASP A 51 -16.90 -4.38 -0.76
N GLU A 52 -17.13 -3.19 -1.28
CA GLU A 52 -18.45 -2.55 -1.30
C GLU A 52 -19.28 -3.01 -2.51
N ASN A 53 -18.73 -2.96 -3.72
CA ASN A 53 -19.44 -3.07 -5.00
C ASN A 53 -19.20 -4.42 -5.72
N GLY A 54 -18.14 -5.16 -5.40
CA GLY A 54 -17.76 -6.39 -6.09
C GLY A 54 -17.18 -6.17 -7.49
N SER A 55 -17.03 -4.93 -7.92
CA SER A 55 -16.45 -4.54 -9.21
C SER A 55 -15.91 -3.12 -9.19
N TRP A 56 -15.30 -2.68 -10.29
CA TRP A 56 -14.91 -1.29 -10.54
C TRP A 56 -15.97 -0.48 -11.32
N ASP A 57 -17.17 -1.03 -11.54
CA ASP A 57 -18.19 -0.40 -12.39
C ASP A 57 -18.71 0.93 -11.83
N GLU A 58 -18.76 1.07 -10.49
CA GLU A 58 -19.11 2.32 -9.80
C GLU A 58 -17.90 3.23 -9.55
N GLY A 59 -16.69 2.75 -9.81
CA GLY A 59 -15.44 3.49 -9.67
C GLY A 59 -15.09 4.31 -10.91
N PRO A 60 -13.95 5.02 -10.90
CA PRO A 60 -13.48 5.73 -12.07
C PRO A 60 -13.07 4.72 -13.17
N THR A 61 -13.39 5.05 -14.43
CA THR A 61 -12.83 4.31 -15.58
C THR A 61 -11.30 4.50 -15.62
N PRO A 62 -10.54 3.64 -16.33
CA PRO A 62 -9.08 3.81 -16.46
C PRO A 62 -8.69 5.21 -16.96
N ARG A 63 -9.44 5.77 -17.92
CA ARG A 63 -9.21 7.13 -18.44
C ARG A 63 -9.45 8.21 -17.39
N GLN A 64 -10.51 8.07 -16.60
CA GLN A 64 -10.80 9.02 -15.50
C GLN A 64 -9.73 8.92 -14.42
N TYR A 65 -9.31 7.69 -14.06
CA TYR A 65 -8.26 7.47 -13.07
C TYR A 65 -6.91 8.02 -13.55
N ALA A 66 -6.54 7.80 -14.80
CA ALA A 66 -5.33 8.39 -15.40
C ALA A 66 -5.36 9.93 -15.30
N GLY A 67 -6.50 10.56 -15.61
CA GLY A 67 -6.67 12.01 -15.43
C GLY A 67 -6.55 12.47 -13.98
N GLN A 68 -7.06 11.70 -13.02
CA GLN A 68 -6.89 11.98 -11.60
C GLN A 68 -5.41 11.88 -11.19
N VAL A 69 -4.69 10.83 -11.62
CA VAL A 69 -3.26 10.65 -11.32
C VAL A 69 -2.43 11.77 -11.93
N THR A 70 -2.71 12.17 -13.19
CA THR A 70 -2.06 13.35 -13.80
C THR A 70 -2.22 14.59 -12.92
N ARG A 71 -3.44 14.85 -12.48
CA ARG A 71 -3.71 15.98 -11.56
C ARG A 71 -2.93 15.88 -10.25
N TYR A 72 -2.75 14.67 -9.72
CA TYR A 72 -1.97 14.47 -8.47
C TYR A 72 -0.47 14.67 -8.70
N VAL A 73 0.05 14.31 -9.85
CA VAL A 73 1.44 14.63 -10.23
C VAL A 73 1.64 16.13 -10.24
N ASP A 74 0.76 16.86 -10.91
CA ASP A 74 0.88 18.31 -11.12
C ASP A 74 0.67 19.11 -9.83
N GLU A 75 -0.42 18.84 -9.11
CA GLU A 75 -0.85 19.67 -7.98
C GLU A 75 -0.27 19.20 -6.63
N VAL A 76 -0.15 17.88 -6.40
CA VAL A 76 0.33 17.31 -5.13
C VAL A 76 1.82 16.99 -5.21
N GLY A 77 2.30 16.48 -6.34
CA GLY A 77 3.65 15.97 -6.53
C GLY A 77 3.83 14.60 -5.94
N ILE A 78 2.99 13.65 -6.37
CA ILE A 78 3.07 12.27 -5.93
C ILE A 78 4.30 11.57 -6.50
N ASP A 79 4.84 10.59 -5.75
CA ASP A 79 5.96 9.75 -6.21
C ASP A 79 5.45 8.63 -7.14
N TRP A 80 4.32 8.01 -6.79
CA TRP A 80 3.70 6.94 -7.57
C TRP A 80 2.23 6.69 -7.16
N ALA A 81 1.51 5.94 -7.98
CA ALA A 81 0.15 5.47 -7.67
C ALA A 81 0.00 3.98 -7.99
N ALA A 82 -0.88 3.29 -7.25
CA ALA A 82 -1.31 1.94 -7.57
C ALA A 82 -2.34 1.95 -8.71
N PRO A 83 -2.40 0.92 -9.56
CA PRO A 83 -3.47 0.77 -10.55
C PRO A 83 -4.78 0.37 -9.87
N GLN A 84 -5.85 0.28 -10.63
CA GLN A 84 -7.14 -0.25 -10.20
C GLN A 84 -7.09 -1.79 -10.18
N ASP A 85 -6.44 -2.33 -9.16
CA ASP A 85 -6.15 -3.75 -9.02
C ASP A 85 -7.36 -4.56 -8.51
N TRP A 86 -7.35 -5.86 -8.77
CA TRP A 86 -8.36 -6.82 -8.38
C TRP A 86 -7.76 -7.80 -7.36
N MET A 87 -8.11 -7.63 -6.10
CA MET A 87 -7.58 -8.44 -5.00
C MET A 87 -8.07 -9.87 -5.04
N CYS A 88 -7.21 -10.80 -4.58
CA CYS A 88 -7.44 -12.25 -4.64
C CYS A 88 -7.74 -12.89 -3.28
N GLU A 89 -8.13 -12.12 -2.27
CA GLU A 89 -8.60 -12.69 -1.00
C GLU A 89 -9.86 -13.54 -1.20
N PRO A 90 -9.97 -14.70 -0.53
CA PRO A 90 -11.07 -15.65 -0.75
C PRO A 90 -12.47 -15.04 -0.65
N TRP A 91 -12.71 -14.13 0.29
CA TRP A 91 -14.02 -13.48 0.42
C TRP A 91 -14.30 -12.45 -0.71
N ILE A 92 -13.25 -11.84 -1.28
CA ILE A 92 -13.39 -10.95 -2.44
C ILE A 92 -13.68 -11.79 -3.69
N ILE A 93 -12.96 -12.89 -3.89
CA ILE A 93 -13.23 -13.86 -4.96
C ILE A 93 -14.68 -14.36 -4.89
N GLN A 94 -15.14 -14.74 -3.69
CA GLN A 94 -16.52 -15.14 -3.48
C GLN A 94 -17.52 -14.02 -3.81
N LYS A 95 -17.22 -12.80 -3.44
CA LYS A 95 -18.09 -11.64 -3.68
C LYS A 95 -18.19 -11.25 -5.15
N THR A 96 -17.08 -11.26 -5.87
CA THR A 96 -17.04 -10.94 -7.30
C THR A 96 -17.60 -12.05 -8.18
N GLY A 97 -17.58 -13.30 -7.69
CA GLY A 97 -17.95 -14.48 -8.46
C GLY A 97 -16.93 -14.85 -9.55
N LEU A 98 -15.77 -14.20 -9.55
CA LEU A 98 -14.70 -14.42 -10.52
C LEU A 98 -13.61 -15.32 -9.93
N THR A 99 -12.79 -15.89 -10.78
CA THR A 99 -11.61 -16.67 -10.38
C THR A 99 -10.41 -15.79 -10.09
N VAL A 100 -9.42 -16.33 -9.37
CA VAL A 100 -8.12 -15.65 -9.15
C VAL A 100 -7.46 -15.28 -10.50
N ALA A 101 -7.54 -16.16 -11.49
CA ALA A 101 -6.98 -15.90 -12.83
C ALA A 101 -7.65 -14.70 -13.52
N GLU A 102 -8.97 -14.55 -13.40
CA GLU A 102 -9.69 -13.40 -13.94
C GLU A 102 -9.34 -12.10 -13.20
N HIS A 103 -9.17 -12.14 -11.88
CA HIS A 103 -8.71 -11.00 -11.09
C HIS A 103 -7.31 -10.56 -11.54
N GLN A 104 -6.40 -11.52 -11.75
CA GLN A 104 -5.05 -11.25 -12.25
C GLN A 104 -5.07 -10.65 -13.66
N ALA A 105 -5.84 -11.24 -14.59
CA ALA A 105 -5.96 -10.71 -15.94
C ALA A 105 -6.51 -9.28 -15.94
N ARG A 106 -7.49 -8.96 -15.09
CA ARG A 106 -8.05 -7.61 -14.95
C ARG A 106 -7.04 -6.63 -14.32
N THR A 107 -6.26 -7.07 -13.33
CA THR A 107 -5.19 -6.26 -12.72
C THR A 107 -4.12 -5.89 -13.74
N VAL A 108 -3.60 -6.89 -14.48
CA VAL A 108 -2.59 -6.66 -15.52
C VAL A 108 -3.16 -5.81 -16.65
N GLY A 109 -4.38 -6.12 -17.12
CA GLY A 109 -5.08 -5.35 -18.15
C GLY A 109 -5.25 -3.89 -17.77
N ASN A 110 -5.66 -3.60 -16.53
CA ASN A 110 -5.80 -2.21 -16.06
C ASN A 110 -4.45 -1.47 -16.06
N TYR A 111 -3.37 -2.11 -15.62
CA TYR A 111 -2.04 -1.50 -15.68
C TYR A 111 -1.66 -1.16 -17.13
N LEU A 112 -1.88 -2.08 -18.07
CA LEU A 112 -1.59 -1.86 -19.50
C LEU A 112 -2.46 -0.74 -20.09
N ASP A 113 -3.75 -0.70 -19.75
CA ASP A 113 -4.66 0.37 -20.17
C ASP A 113 -4.16 1.74 -19.71
N LEU A 114 -3.75 1.86 -18.43
CA LEU A 114 -3.22 3.10 -17.87
C LEU A 114 -1.94 3.53 -18.57
N MET A 115 -1.01 2.60 -18.83
CA MET A 115 0.23 2.87 -19.56
C MET A 115 -0.02 3.23 -21.03
N SER A 116 -1.07 2.66 -21.66
CA SER A 116 -1.45 3.01 -23.04
C SER A 116 -2.08 4.41 -23.13
N ILE A 117 -2.78 4.85 -22.07
CA ILE A 117 -3.37 6.21 -22.01
C ILE A 117 -2.28 7.26 -21.86
N ASN A 118 -1.33 7.03 -20.95
CA ASN A 118 -0.19 7.89 -20.75
C ASN A 118 0.98 7.12 -20.10
N PRO A 119 2.04 6.78 -20.86
CA PRO A 119 3.18 6.01 -20.38
C PRO A 119 4.06 6.75 -19.35
N GLU A 120 3.91 8.07 -19.22
CA GLU A 120 4.63 8.88 -18.23
C GLU A 120 3.98 8.91 -16.85
N LEU A 121 2.81 8.29 -16.69
CA LEU A 121 2.17 8.22 -15.37
C LEU A 121 3.04 7.37 -14.42
N PRO A 122 3.26 7.83 -13.19
CA PRO A 122 4.03 7.09 -12.20
C PRO A 122 3.20 5.96 -11.58
N ILE A 123 2.65 5.08 -12.42
CA ILE A 123 1.88 3.91 -11.98
C ILE A 123 2.84 2.74 -11.77
N ILE A 124 2.84 2.13 -10.60
CA ILE A 124 3.56 0.87 -10.36
C ILE A 124 2.66 -0.31 -10.74
N PRO A 125 3.19 -1.41 -11.32
CA PRO A 125 2.40 -2.62 -11.48
C PRO A 125 2.11 -3.26 -10.13
N VAL A 126 1.03 -4.05 -10.04
CA VAL A 126 0.65 -4.79 -8.84
C VAL A 126 0.49 -6.25 -9.18
N ILE A 127 1.11 -7.13 -8.42
CA ILE A 127 0.90 -8.57 -8.48
C ILE A 127 -0.13 -9.00 -7.43
N GLN A 128 -1.06 -9.85 -7.87
CA GLN A 128 -2.16 -10.34 -7.05
C GLN A 128 -2.18 -11.86 -7.03
N GLY A 129 -2.52 -12.45 -5.90
CA GLY A 129 -2.65 -13.89 -5.75
C GLY A 129 -3.02 -14.29 -4.33
N TRP A 130 -3.25 -15.56 -4.09
CA TRP A 130 -3.45 -16.12 -2.75
C TRP A 130 -2.40 -17.15 -2.37
N THR A 131 -2.00 -18.01 -3.30
CA THR A 131 -0.91 -18.97 -3.17
C THR A 131 0.35 -18.47 -3.88
N VAL A 132 1.51 -19.05 -3.57
CA VAL A 132 2.76 -18.76 -4.29
C VAL A 132 2.58 -18.93 -5.80
N ALA A 133 1.96 -20.05 -6.22
CA ALA A 133 1.69 -20.33 -7.64
C ALA A 133 0.81 -19.27 -8.30
N ASP A 134 -0.13 -18.65 -7.55
CA ASP A 134 -0.93 -17.55 -8.08
C ASP A 134 -0.06 -16.32 -8.36
N TYR A 135 0.83 -15.94 -7.43
CA TYR A 135 1.73 -14.80 -7.66
C TYR A 135 2.72 -15.06 -8.78
N GLU A 136 3.29 -16.26 -8.88
CA GLU A 136 4.17 -16.66 -9.98
C GLU A 136 3.42 -16.57 -11.32
N ARG A 137 2.18 -17.06 -11.40
CA ARG A 137 1.33 -16.89 -12.59
C ARG A 137 1.07 -15.40 -12.91
N CYS A 138 0.87 -14.54 -11.90
CA CYS A 138 0.69 -13.10 -12.12
C CYS A 138 1.97 -12.46 -12.69
N ILE A 139 3.15 -12.88 -12.24
CA ILE A 139 4.43 -12.46 -12.82
C ILE A 139 4.51 -12.90 -14.29
N ASP A 140 4.17 -14.16 -14.60
CA ASP A 140 4.16 -14.67 -15.97
C ASP A 140 3.21 -13.89 -16.89
N LEU A 141 2.07 -13.40 -16.38
CA LEU A 141 1.15 -12.56 -17.17
C LEU A 141 1.79 -11.21 -17.53
N TYR A 142 2.55 -10.59 -16.62
CA TYR A 142 3.32 -9.39 -16.94
C TYR A 142 4.44 -9.67 -17.93
N ASP A 143 5.20 -10.76 -17.76
CA ASP A 143 6.25 -11.17 -18.70
C ASP A 143 5.67 -11.43 -20.11
N GLN A 144 4.51 -12.09 -20.23
CA GLN A 144 3.79 -12.31 -21.49
C GLN A 144 3.31 -11.00 -22.15
N ALA A 145 2.98 -9.99 -21.33
CA ALA A 145 2.64 -8.65 -21.80
C ALA A 145 3.87 -7.79 -22.15
N GLY A 146 5.08 -8.34 -22.04
CA GLY A 146 6.34 -7.64 -22.34
C GLY A 146 6.84 -6.74 -21.19
N ILE A 147 6.30 -6.89 -19.99
CA ILE A 147 6.68 -6.09 -18.80
C ILE A 147 7.58 -6.94 -17.88
N ASP A 148 8.87 -6.68 -17.91
CA ASP A 148 9.81 -7.31 -16.96
C ASP A 148 9.78 -6.59 -15.61
N LEU A 149 9.07 -7.16 -14.62
CA LEU A 149 8.89 -6.60 -13.28
C LEU A 149 10.22 -6.42 -12.53
N ARG A 150 11.26 -7.19 -12.86
CA ARG A 150 12.59 -7.11 -12.23
C ARG A 150 13.34 -5.83 -12.58
N ARG A 151 12.97 -5.19 -13.70
CA ARG A 151 13.56 -3.93 -14.17
C ARG A 151 12.86 -2.69 -13.63
N LEU A 152 11.72 -2.87 -12.98
CA LEU A 152 10.95 -1.75 -12.45
C LEU A 152 11.41 -1.36 -11.06
N PRO A 153 11.37 -0.07 -10.73
CA PRO A 153 11.86 0.42 -9.43
C PRO A 153 11.02 -0.08 -8.26
N LEU A 154 9.75 -0.42 -8.50
CA LEU A 154 8.83 -0.89 -7.47
C LEU A 154 7.65 -1.64 -8.09
N VAL A 155 7.21 -2.71 -7.42
CA VAL A 155 6.04 -3.51 -7.77
C VAL A 155 5.20 -3.72 -6.51
N GLY A 156 3.91 -3.45 -6.55
CA GLY A 156 3.01 -3.71 -5.43
C GLY A 156 2.74 -5.21 -5.26
N ILE A 157 2.71 -5.71 -4.03
CA ILE A 157 2.19 -7.04 -3.70
C ILE A 157 0.92 -6.89 -2.90
N GLY A 158 -0.22 -7.27 -3.51
CA GLY A 158 -1.55 -7.21 -2.91
C GLY A 158 -1.99 -8.53 -2.28
N SER A 159 -3.20 -8.56 -1.71
CA SER A 159 -3.82 -9.73 -1.05
C SER A 159 -3.01 -10.33 0.11
N VAL A 160 -2.15 -9.54 0.74
CA VAL A 160 -1.31 -9.95 1.87
C VAL A 160 -1.69 -9.26 3.19
N CYS A 161 -2.41 -8.14 3.14
CA CYS A 161 -2.58 -7.25 4.29
C CYS A 161 -3.29 -7.89 5.49
N ARG A 162 -4.24 -8.79 5.28
CA ARG A 162 -4.98 -9.45 6.38
C ARG A 162 -4.23 -10.65 7.00
N ARG A 163 -3.29 -11.25 6.27
CA ARG A 163 -2.47 -12.38 6.73
C ARG A 163 -0.99 -12.04 6.96
N GLN A 164 -0.59 -10.79 6.76
CA GLN A 164 0.79 -10.32 6.81
C GLN A 164 1.54 -10.66 8.12
N GLY A 165 0.83 -10.89 9.23
CA GLY A 165 1.41 -11.32 10.51
C GLY A 165 1.74 -12.81 10.61
N THR A 166 1.40 -13.63 9.60
CA THR A 166 1.66 -15.06 9.59
C THR A 166 3.02 -15.39 8.99
N GLU A 167 3.56 -16.56 9.36
CA GLU A 167 4.81 -17.08 8.81
C GLU A 167 4.69 -17.40 7.32
N GLU A 168 3.53 -17.95 6.91
CA GLU A 168 3.26 -18.27 5.51
C GLU A 168 3.29 -17.01 4.62
N ALA A 169 2.76 -15.89 5.13
CA ALA A 169 2.80 -14.64 4.38
C ALA A 169 4.22 -14.07 4.28
N ALA A 170 5.04 -14.22 5.32
CA ALA A 170 6.44 -13.81 5.29
C ALA A 170 7.23 -14.64 4.26
N GLN A 171 7.11 -15.98 4.32
CA GLN A 171 7.76 -16.90 3.36
C GLN A 171 7.29 -16.65 1.92
N LEU A 172 6.00 -16.34 1.73
CA LEU A 172 5.48 -15.96 0.41
C LEU A 172 6.16 -14.69 -0.10
N VAL A 173 6.23 -13.64 0.70
CA VAL A 173 6.89 -12.37 0.32
C VAL A 173 8.37 -12.59 0.01
N GLU A 174 9.08 -13.36 0.83
CA GLU A 174 10.48 -13.73 0.59
C GLU A 174 10.65 -14.50 -0.73
N ARG A 175 9.78 -15.48 -0.98
CA ARG A 175 9.78 -16.26 -2.22
C ARG A 175 9.62 -15.37 -3.44
N ILE A 176 8.65 -14.46 -3.41
CA ILE A 176 8.38 -13.57 -4.54
C ILE A 176 9.49 -12.52 -4.71
N ALA A 177 10.02 -11.95 -3.62
CA ALA A 177 11.18 -11.07 -3.66
C ALA A 177 12.42 -11.78 -4.23
N GLY A 178 12.56 -13.10 -3.99
CA GLY A 178 13.60 -13.95 -4.54
C GLY A 178 13.65 -14.02 -6.07
N HIS A 179 12.57 -13.63 -6.77
CA HIS A 179 12.59 -13.43 -8.23
C HIS A 179 13.34 -12.14 -8.65
N GLY A 180 13.91 -11.37 -7.72
CA GLY A 180 14.61 -10.12 -8.00
C GLY A 180 13.67 -8.92 -8.19
N ILE A 181 12.44 -9.00 -7.71
CA ILE A 181 11.42 -7.95 -7.82
C ILE A 181 11.46 -7.07 -6.55
N ALA A 182 11.54 -5.76 -6.73
CA ALA A 182 11.48 -4.78 -5.65
C ALA A 182 10.02 -4.57 -5.20
N LEU A 183 9.63 -5.12 -4.04
CA LEU A 183 8.24 -5.19 -3.61
C LEU A 183 7.81 -4.03 -2.69
N HIS A 184 6.61 -3.48 -2.94
CA HIS A 184 5.86 -2.68 -1.97
C HIS A 184 4.76 -3.55 -1.34
N GLY A 185 4.85 -3.79 -0.03
CA GLY A 185 3.84 -4.56 0.70
C GLY A 185 2.67 -3.70 1.14
N PHE A 186 1.49 -3.88 0.53
CA PHE A 186 0.30 -3.14 0.92
C PHE A 186 -0.21 -3.55 2.30
N GLY A 187 -0.48 -2.56 3.17
CA GLY A 187 -1.16 -2.74 4.45
C GLY A 187 -0.38 -3.51 5.51
N PHE A 188 0.95 -3.58 5.44
CA PHE A 188 1.76 -4.27 6.43
C PHE A 188 1.78 -3.55 7.78
N LYS A 189 1.52 -4.32 8.84
CA LYS A 189 1.55 -3.87 10.23
C LYS A 189 2.85 -4.32 10.90
N ILE A 190 3.01 -3.96 12.18
CA ILE A 190 4.21 -4.24 12.96
C ILE A 190 4.64 -5.71 12.89
N ASP A 191 3.70 -6.65 13.08
CA ASP A 191 4.04 -8.09 13.14
C ASP A 191 4.52 -8.62 11.79
N GLY A 192 3.90 -8.18 10.68
CA GLY A 192 4.33 -8.54 9.34
C GLY A 192 5.69 -7.93 8.98
N LEU A 193 5.90 -6.68 9.35
CA LEU A 193 7.18 -6.00 9.09
C LEU A 193 8.34 -6.61 9.91
N ARG A 194 8.10 -7.04 11.15
CA ARG A 194 9.12 -7.77 11.92
C ARG A 194 9.61 -9.05 11.22
N ARG A 195 8.77 -9.68 10.41
CA ARG A 195 9.07 -10.92 9.69
C ARG A 195 9.64 -10.66 8.31
N ALA A 196 9.00 -9.78 7.53
CA ALA A 196 9.24 -9.63 6.09
C ALA A 196 9.90 -8.30 5.67
N ALA A 197 10.25 -7.40 6.60
CA ALA A 197 10.80 -6.07 6.24
C ALA A 197 12.11 -6.14 5.45
N HIS A 198 12.89 -7.20 5.60
CA HIS A 198 14.14 -7.41 4.85
C HIS A 198 13.89 -7.71 3.36
N ALA A 199 12.74 -8.29 3.03
CA ALA A 199 12.30 -8.58 1.65
C ALA A 199 11.45 -7.47 1.01
N LEU A 200 11.10 -6.42 1.78
CA LEU A 200 10.26 -5.31 1.34
C LEU A 200 11.04 -3.99 1.32
N PRO A 201 11.44 -3.47 0.15
CA PRO A 201 11.96 -2.10 0.01
C PRO A 201 11.02 -1.04 0.55
N SER A 202 9.70 -1.22 0.40
CA SER A 202 8.71 -0.33 0.97
C SER A 202 7.42 -1.03 1.41
N SER A 203 6.69 -0.37 2.30
CA SER A 203 5.37 -0.82 2.76
C SER A 203 4.57 0.36 3.28
N ASP A 204 3.26 0.16 3.44
CA ASP A 204 2.35 1.13 4.06
C ASP A 204 1.49 0.51 5.16
N SER A 205 0.86 1.33 5.97
CA SER A 205 -0.24 0.92 6.83
C SER A 205 -1.06 2.09 7.36
N MET A 206 -2.37 1.88 7.47
CA MET A 206 -3.31 2.78 8.14
C MET A 206 -3.87 2.16 9.45
N ALA A 207 -3.22 1.13 10.00
CA ALA A 207 -3.68 0.41 11.20
C ALA A 207 -3.80 1.29 12.45
N TRP A 208 -3.05 2.39 12.53
CA TRP A 208 -3.14 3.38 13.58
C TRP A 208 -4.54 3.98 13.71
N SER A 209 -5.22 4.23 12.59
CA SER A 209 -6.57 4.81 12.59
C SER A 209 -7.59 3.86 13.24
N ALA A 210 -7.51 2.56 12.94
CA ALA A 210 -8.37 1.56 13.58
C ALA A 210 -8.09 1.42 15.08
N ALA A 211 -6.81 1.43 15.49
CA ALA A 211 -6.42 1.45 16.90
C ALA A 211 -6.91 2.73 17.58
N GLY A 212 -6.68 3.88 16.96
CA GLY A 212 -7.05 5.19 17.46
C GLY A 212 -8.55 5.42 17.70
N ARG A 213 -9.44 4.60 17.09
CA ARG A 213 -10.88 4.64 17.36
C ARG A 213 -11.22 4.26 18.80
N ARG A 214 -10.36 3.47 19.44
CA ARG A 214 -10.54 2.99 20.84
C ARG A 214 -9.86 3.87 21.86
N GLU A 215 -9.00 4.80 21.40
CA GLU A 215 -8.25 5.68 22.26
C GLU A 215 -8.98 7.01 22.46
N PRO A 216 -9.13 7.50 23.70
CA PRO A 216 -9.66 8.83 23.95
C PRO A 216 -8.71 9.88 23.34
N ARG A 217 -9.25 11.05 23.02
CA ARG A 217 -8.45 12.14 22.50
C ARG A 217 -7.35 12.56 23.50
N GLY A 218 -6.09 12.43 23.07
CA GLY A 218 -4.91 12.76 23.87
C GLY A 218 -4.16 14.01 23.40
N CYS A 219 -4.69 14.75 22.40
CA CYS A 219 -4.09 16.01 21.93
C CYS A 219 -5.02 17.19 22.18
N ASP A 220 -4.44 18.38 22.43
CA ASP A 220 -5.15 19.65 22.31
C ASP A 220 -4.95 20.22 20.91
N PHE A 221 -5.99 20.10 20.06
CA PHE A 221 -5.97 20.59 18.69
C PHE A 221 -5.94 22.13 18.58
N ARG A 222 -6.07 22.84 19.69
CA ARG A 222 -6.01 24.32 19.78
C ARG A 222 -4.59 24.84 19.92
N LEU A 223 -3.64 23.99 20.33
CA LEU A 223 -2.25 24.41 20.52
C LEU A 223 -1.56 24.71 19.18
N PRO A 224 -0.68 25.71 19.13
CA PRO A 224 0.17 25.97 17.96
C PRO A 224 0.97 24.72 17.58
N GLY A 225 1.00 24.42 16.28
CA GLY A 225 1.67 23.20 15.76
C GLY A 225 0.82 21.93 15.80
N SER A 226 -0.39 21.98 16.36
CA SER A 226 -1.38 20.91 16.21
C SER A 226 -1.95 20.90 14.78
N HIS A 227 -2.56 19.78 14.36
CA HIS A 227 -3.21 19.67 13.05
C HIS A 227 -4.50 20.50 12.89
N GLY A 228 -4.87 21.33 13.88
CA GLY A 228 -5.95 22.32 13.84
C GLY A 228 -7.38 21.75 13.72
N ARG A 229 -7.57 20.44 13.83
CA ARG A 229 -8.87 19.78 13.66
C ARG A 229 -9.37 19.15 14.95
N SER A 230 -10.64 19.42 15.29
CA SER A 230 -11.32 18.71 16.38
C SER A 230 -11.56 17.24 16.00
N HIS A 231 -11.35 16.32 16.93
CA HIS A 231 -11.64 14.89 16.76
C HIS A 231 -12.09 14.27 18.10
N LYS A 232 -12.94 13.25 18.03
CA LYS A 232 -13.49 12.57 19.22
C LYS A 232 -12.51 11.57 19.84
N ASN A 233 -11.70 10.93 19.01
CA ASN A 233 -10.73 9.90 19.36
C ASN A 233 -9.48 10.06 18.49
N GLU A 234 -8.48 9.21 18.63
CA GLU A 234 -7.21 9.33 17.94
C GLU A 234 -7.24 8.85 16.45
N ALA A 235 -8.38 8.39 15.93
CA ALA A 235 -8.49 7.82 14.58
C ALA A 235 -8.13 8.78 13.42
N ASN A 236 -8.16 10.09 13.68
CA ASN A 236 -7.80 11.13 12.70
C ASN A 236 -6.73 12.10 13.26
N CYS A 237 -6.00 11.70 14.29
CA CYS A 237 -5.01 12.52 14.94
C CYS A 237 -3.62 12.35 14.32
N LEU A 238 -3.06 13.41 13.72
CA LEU A 238 -1.72 13.37 13.14
C LEU A 238 -0.65 13.02 14.19
N ARG A 239 -0.71 13.61 15.39
CA ARG A 239 0.22 13.32 16.50
C ARG A 239 0.23 11.81 16.81
N TYR A 240 -0.95 11.21 16.95
CA TYR A 240 -1.08 9.77 17.25
C TYR A 240 -0.54 8.92 16.09
N ALA A 241 -0.85 9.30 14.85
CA ALA A 241 -0.37 8.62 13.65
C ALA A 241 1.17 8.65 13.56
N LEU A 242 1.79 9.79 13.81
CA LEU A 242 3.26 9.93 13.82
C LEU A 242 3.91 9.09 14.92
N ALA A 243 3.39 9.16 16.16
CA ALA A 243 3.89 8.33 17.27
C ALA A 243 3.71 6.83 16.99
N TRP A 244 2.64 6.44 16.29
CA TRP A 244 2.45 5.05 15.88
C TRP A 244 3.47 4.65 14.78
N ARG A 245 3.75 5.53 13.80
CA ARG A 245 4.77 5.32 12.78
C ARG A 245 6.15 5.10 13.40
N ASP A 246 6.53 5.90 14.39
CA ASP A 246 7.82 5.76 15.09
C ASP A 246 7.94 4.40 15.78
N ARG A 247 6.86 3.89 16.40
CA ARG A 247 6.81 2.53 16.94
C ARG A 247 6.99 1.44 15.87
N VAL A 248 6.42 1.64 14.67
CA VAL A 248 6.62 0.71 13.54
C VAL A 248 8.08 0.67 13.14
N LEU A 249 8.71 1.84 12.95
CA LEU A 249 10.11 1.93 12.54
C LEU A 249 11.05 1.30 13.58
N ALA A 250 10.85 1.62 14.86
CA ALA A 250 11.63 1.00 15.94
C ALA A 250 11.46 -0.54 15.99
N ALA A 251 10.26 -1.04 15.71
CA ALA A 251 9.99 -2.48 15.68
C ALA A 251 10.68 -3.18 14.49
N VAL A 252 10.78 -2.51 13.34
CA VAL A 252 11.51 -3.00 12.16
C VAL A 252 13.01 -3.04 12.45
N GLU A 253 13.58 -1.99 13.04
CA GLU A 253 15.01 -1.92 13.41
C GLU A 253 15.37 -3.02 14.40
N ALA A 254 14.54 -3.24 15.43
CA ALA A 254 14.76 -4.30 16.42
C ALA A 254 14.64 -5.72 15.81
N GLY A 255 13.82 -5.91 14.77
CA GLY A 255 13.66 -7.17 14.05
C GLY A 255 14.87 -7.51 13.18
N VAL A 256 15.47 -6.53 12.52
CA VAL A 256 16.66 -6.68 11.68
C VAL A 256 17.90 -7.06 12.49
N SER A 257 17.96 -6.70 13.78
CA SER A 257 19.09 -6.97 14.65
C SER A 257 19.14 -8.41 15.21
N ARG A 258 18.14 -9.26 14.92
CA ARG A 258 18.03 -10.63 15.50
C ARG A 258 18.57 -11.82 14.70
N PRO A 259 18.96 -11.75 13.41
CA PRO A 259 19.42 -12.95 12.69
C PRO A 259 20.72 -13.57 13.22
N GLU A 260 21.59 -12.82 13.88
CA GLU A 260 22.90 -13.34 14.30
C GLU A 260 22.91 -14.09 15.64
N GLN A 261 21.91 -13.93 16.49
CA GLN A 261 21.92 -14.60 17.81
C GLN A 261 21.39 -16.04 17.82
N LEU A 262 20.68 -16.48 16.77
CA LEU A 262 20.16 -17.87 16.69
C LEU A 262 21.11 -18.86 16.01
N ALA A 263 22.16 -18.40 15.32
CA ALA A 263 23.14 -19.28 14.66
C ALA A 263 24.18 -19.88 15.63
N PHE A 264 24.33 -19.33 16.84
CA PHE A 264 25.33 -19.83 17.82
C PHE A 264 24.79 -20.79 18.86
N ALA A 265 23.51 -21.13 18.89
CA ALA A 265 22.91 -21.98 19.93
C ALA A 265 22.84 -23.49 19.56
N PHE A 266 23.29 -23.92 18.38
CA PHE A 266 23.26 -25.31 17.93
C PHE A 266 24.63 -25.89 17.54
N ALA A 267 25.73 -25.29 18.00
CA ALA A 267 27.06 -25.82 17.82
C ALA A 267 27.74 -26.06 19.20
N THR A 268 27.20 -26.99 19.99
CA THR A 268 27.89 -27.73 21.05
C THR A 268 27.22 -29.08 21.25
#